data_7b9d3c920c1899ca3ee41b079f654469
#
_entry.id   7b9d3c920c1899ca3ee41b079f654469
#
_cell.length_a   1.000
_cell.length_b   1.000
_cell.length_c   1.000
_cell.angle_alpha   90.00
_cell.angle_beta   90.00
_cell.angle_gamma   90.00
#
_symmetry.space_group_name_H-M   'P 1'
#
loop_
_entity.id
_entity.type
_entity.pdbx_description
1 polymer ?
#
loop_
_entity_poly.entity_id
_entity_poly.type
_entity_poly.pdbx_seq_one_letter_code
_entity_poly.pdbx_strand_id
1 'polypeptide(L)'
;MAALFDFDGVVVDTEPQYTLFWDERGRKYHPEISNFGHHIKGQTLTQIYSQYFREPEGLQNEITRQLLDYELTMHFEYIPGVMDFIHKLREKGVKVAIVTSSNDAKMANAYREHPELKSMVDAIITADRVTHSKPHPECFLLGADTLGVEVENCVVFEDSFHGIEAGNRAGMKVIGLATTNSAEAIADKCVMTIPDFVGFTVEKMKSILE
;
A
#
# COMPACT_ATOMS: atom_id res chain seq x y z
N MET A 1 20.54 -1.35 -6.93
CA MET A 1 19.67 -1.33 -5.73
C MET A 1 18.37 -0.61 -6.07
N ALA A 2 17.24 -1.10 -5.56
CA ALA A 2 15.95 -0.48 -5.73
C ALA A 2 15.17 -0.40 -4.41
N ALA A 3 14.30 0.61 -4.31
CA ALA A 3 13.29 0.77 -3.27
C ALA A 3 11.91 0.69 -3.93
N LEU A 4 11.10 -0.27 -3.49
CA LEU A 4 9.75 -0.51 -3.99
C LEU A 4 8.75 -0.15 -2.90
N PHE A 5 7.91 0.83 -3.18
CA PHE A 5 6.95 1.38 -2.22
C PHE A 5 5.54 0.90 -2.57
N ASP A 6 4.81 0.34 -1.61
CA ASP A 6 3.35 0.37 -1.75
C ASP A 6 2.87 1.83 -1.81
N PHE A 7 1.63 2.04 -2.18
CA PHE A 7 1.08 3.39 -2.34
C PHE A 7 0.25 3.80 -1.12
N ASP A 8 -0.84 3.08 -0.87
CA ASP A 8 -1.79 3.38 0.21
C ASP A 8 -1.18 3.00 1.58
N GLY A 9 -1.14 3.92 2.52
CA GLY A 9 -0.52 3.70 3.83
C GLY A 9 1.02 3.76 3.83
N VAL A 10 1.67 3.92 2.66
CA VAL A 10 3.14 4.01 2.53
C VAL A 10 3.57 5.31 1.87
N VAL A 11 3.12 5.62 0.67
CA VAL A 11 3.38 6.90 0.01
C VAL A 11 2.36 7.93 0.45
N VAL A 12 1.07 7.54 0.53
CA VAL A 12 -0.05 8.41 0.90
C VAL A 12 -0.87 7.82 2.05
N ASP A 13 -1.43 8.67 2.90
CA ASP A 13 -2.32 8.29 4.00
C ASP A 13 -3.79 8.30 3.52
N THR A 14 -4.26 7.16 3.06
CA THR A 14 -5.66 6.96 2.64
C THR A 14 -6.51 6.24 3.70
N GLU A 15 -5.89 5.69 4.74
CA GLU A 15 -6.56 4.91 5.78
C GLU A 15 -7.70 5.65 6.52
N PRO A 16 -7.55 6.93 6.92
CA PRO A 16 -8.66 7.66 7.54
C PRO A 16 -9.90 7.73 6.65
N GLN A 17 -9.71 7.88 5.34
CA GLN A 17 -10.81 7.97 4.38
C GLN A 17 -11.51 6.62 4.19
N TYR A 18 -10.75 5.52 4.07
CA TYR A 18 -11.33 4.17 4.07
C TYR A 18 -12.07 3.86 5.36
N THR A 19 -11.52 4.27 6.51
CA THR A 19 -12.20 4.12 7.80
C THR A 19 -13.56 4.81 7.80
N LEU A 20 -13.65 6.06 7.31
CA LEU A 20 -14.91 6.80 7.19
C LEU A 20 -15.89 6.11 6.25
N PHE A 21 -15.43 5.65 5.09
CA PHE A 21 -16.26 4.90 4.14
C PHE A 21 -16.87 3.66 4.79
N TRP A 22 -16.07 2.86 5.47
CA TRP A 22 -16.52 1.62 6.10
C TRP A 22 -17.37 1.85 7.34
N ASP A 23 -17.11 2.88 8.13
CA ASP A 23 -17.94 3.25 9.27
C ASP A 23 -19.36 3.63 8.83
N GLU A 24 -19.51 4.29 7.69
CA GLU A 24 -20.83 4.61 7.13
C GLU A 24 -21.60 3.34 6.74
N ARG A 25 -20.93 2.35 6.11
CA ARG A 25 -21.52 1.05 5.78
C ARG A 25 -21.82 0.22 7.04
N GLY A 26 -20.92 0.26 8.01
CA GLY A 26 -21.15 -0.34 9.34
C GLY A 26 -22.41 0.21 9.99
N ARG A 27 -22.56 1.54 10.08
CA ARG A 27 -23.78 2.14 10.66
C ARG A 27 -25.06 1.70 9.93
N LYS A 28 -25.00 1.52 8.61
CA LYS A 28 -26.18 1.12 7.81
C LYS A 28 -26.51 -0.36 7.93
N TYR A 29 -25.53 -1.24 7.90
CA TYR A 29 -25.72 -2.70 7.75
C TYR A 29 -25.38 -3.51 9.00
N HIS A 30 -24.52 -2.95 9.87
CA HIS A 30 -24.01 -3.59 11.10
C HIS A 30 -24.02 -2.62 12.28
N PRO A 31 -25.18 -2.02 12.64
CA PRO A 31 -25.27 -1.03 13.72
C PRO A 31 -24.84 -1.60 15.09
N GLU A 32 -24.78 -2.92 15.25
CA GLU A 32 -24.28 -3.61 16.43
C GLU A 32 -22.77 -3.55 16.59
N ILE A 33 -22.01 -3.24 15.51
CA ILE A 33 -20.55 -3.13 15.54
C ILE A 33 -20.16 -1.66 15.54
N SER A 34 -19.71 -1.17 16.69
CA SER A 34 -19.19 0.19 16.80
C SER A 34 -17.81 0.31 16.11
N ASN A 35 -17.53 1.47 15.50
CA ASN A 35 -16.26 1.74 14.81
C ASN A 35 -15.91 0.64 13.78
N PHE A 36 -16.86 0.33 12.91
CA PHE A 36 -16.77 -0.76 11.95
C PHE A 36 -15.53 -0.68 11.06
N GLY A 37 -15.18 0.52 10.58
CA GLY A 37 -13.97 0.75 9.79
C GLY A 37 -12.69 0.31 10.51
N HIS A 38 -12.57 0.61 11.80
CA HIS A 38 -11.45 0.12 12.61
C HIS A 38 -11.51 -1.39 12.86
N HIS A 39 -12.73 -1.94 13.04
CA HIS A 39 -12.94 -3.36 13.29
C HIS A 39 -12.45 -4.26 12.13
N ILE A 40 -12.58 -3.78 10.89
CA ILE A 40 -12.19 -4.52 9.69
C ILE A 40 -10.78 -4.21 9.17
N LYS A 41 -10.02 -3.33 9.83
CA LYS A 41 -8.64 -2.99 9.41
C LYS A 41 -7.80 -4.22 9.17
N GLY A 42 -7.00 -4.18 8.10
CA GLY A 42 -6.10 -5.28 7.72
C GLY A 42 -6.80 -6.47 7.03
N GLN A 43 -8.14 -6.44 6.88
CA GLN A 43 -8.87 -7.45 6.11
C GLN A 43 -8.93 -7.09 4.62
N THR A 44 -8.91 -8.11 3.77
CA THR A 44 -9.16 -7.92 2.33
C THR A 44 -10.65 -7.65 2.07
N LEU A 45 -10.95 -7.01 0.94
CA LEU A 45 -12.33 -6.80 0.50
C LEU A 45 -13.14 -8.12 0.45
N THR A 46 -12.50 -9.20 -0.03
CA THR A 46 -13.11 -10.54 -0.05
C THR A 46 -13.45 -11.05 1.36
N GLN A 47 -12.57 -10.84 2.34
CA GLN A 47 -12.82 -11.22 3.73
C GLN A 47 -13.96 -10.39 4.32
N ILE A 48 -13.93 -9.08 4.13
CA ILE A 48 -14.99 -8.16 4.58
C ILE A 48 -16.34 -8.60 4.00
N TYR A 49 -16.40 -8.83 2.71
CA TYR A 49 -17.64 -9.25 2.05
C TYR A 49 -18.13 -10.62 2.53
N SER A 50 -17.24 -11.60 2.62
CA SER A 50 -17.62 -12.93 3.06
C SER A 50 -18.07 -12.99 4.52
N GLN A 51 -17.63 -12.08 5.36
CA GLN A 51 -17.94 -12.05 6.78
C GLN A 51 -19.17 -11.18 7.09
N TYR A 52 -19.27 -10.00 6.44
CA TYR A 52 -20.23 -8.98 6.85
C TYR A 52 -21.30 -8.66 5.80
N PHE A 53 -21.08 -8.92 4.52
CA PHE A 53 -21.97 -8.45 3.45
C PHE A 53 -22.43 -9.59 2.51
N ARG A 54 -22.81 -10.76 3.08
CA ARG A 54 -23.29 -11.90 2.29
C ARG A 54 -24.67 -11.67 1.71
N GLU A 55 -25.52 -11.00 2.48
CA GLU A 55 -26.93 -10.75 2.16
C GLU A 55 -27.26 -9.26 2.31
N PRO A 56 -28.21 -8.71 1.54
CA PRO A 56 -28.94 -9.40 0.45
C PRO A 56 -28.08 -9.59 -0.80
N GLU A 57 -28.55 -10.46 -1.71
CA GLU A 57 -27.92 -10.66 -3.02
C GLU A 57 -27.72 -9.31 -3.75
N GLY A 58 -26.53 -9.12 -4.33
CA GLY A 58 -26.16 -7.89 -5.03
C GLY A 58 -25.57 -6.79 -4.12
N LEU A 59 -25.65 -6.90 -2.79
CA LEU A 59 -25.12 -5.90 -1.87
C LEU A 59 -23.61 -5.67 -2.06
N GLN A 60 -22.83 -6.73 -2.25
CA GLN A 60 -21.38 -6.64 -2.50
C GLN A 60 -21.07 -5.82 -3.75
N ASN A 61 -21.84 -6.03 -4.82
CA ASN A 61 -21.69 -5.25 -6.06
C ASN A 61 -22.03 -3.78 -5.87
N GLU A 62 -23.07 -3.49 -5.08
CA GLU A 62 -23.44 -2.10 -4.73
C GLU A 62 -22.34 -1.42 -3.93
N ILE A 63 -21.81 -2.09 -2.89
CA ILE A 63 -20.72 -1.55 -2.07
C ILE A 63 -19.46 -1.37 -2.90
N THR A 64 -19.11 -2.35 -3.76
CA THR A 64 -17.96 -2.23 -4.67
C THR A 64 -18.07 -0.99 -5.56
N ARG A 65 -19.25 -0.77 -6.18
CA ARG A 65 -19.47 0.42 -7.00
C ARG A 65 -19.32 1.71 -6.18
N GLN A 66 -19.92 1.76 -4.97
CA GLN A 66 -19.79 2.90 -4.08
C GLN A 66 -18.34 3.15 -3.64
N LEU A 67 -17.56 2.08 -3.43
CA LEU A 67 -16.15 2.19 -3.08
C LEU A 67 -15.33 2.78 -4.25
N LEU A 68 -15.55 2.26 -5.47
CA LEU A 68 -14.89 2.79 -6.67
C LEU A 68 -15.24 4.26 -6.91
N ASP A 69 -16.53 4.64 -6.75
CA ASP A 69 -16.97 6.04 -6.86
C ASP A 69 -16.31 6.93 -5.79
N TYR A 70 -16.17 6.40 -4.56
CA TYR A 70 -15.51 7.09 -3.44
C TYR A 70 -14.02 7.31 -3.71
N GLU A 71 -13.31 6.28 -4.21
CA GLU A 71 -11.90 6.34 -4.55
C GLU A 71 -11.57 7.42 -5.60
N LEU A 72 -12.52 7.74 -6.49
CA LEU A 72 -12.35 8.83 -7.46
C LEU A 72 -12.36 10.23 -6.82
N THR A 73 -12.82 10.36 -5.58
CA THR A 73 -12.91 11.62 -4.85
C THR A 73 -11.98 11.70 -3.64
N MET A 74 -11.17 10.66 -3.41
CA MET A 74 -10.21 10.64 -2.30
C MET A 74 -9.12 11.69 -2.48
N HIS A 75 -8.62 12.18 -1.35
CA HIS A 75 -7.41 13.00 -1.25
C HIS A 75 -6.21 12.13 -0.89
N PHE A 76 -5.02 12.55 -1.31
CA PHE A 76 -3.79 11.74 -1.19
C PHE A 76 -2.73 12.53 -0.42
N GLU A 77 -2.92 12.71 0.89
CA GLU A 77 -1.89 13.34 1.73
C GLU A 77 -0.66 12.43 1.82
N TYR A 78 0.53 13.00 1.62
CA TYR A 78 1.77 12.22 1.72
C TYR A 78 2.06 11.78 3.15
N ILE A 79 2.52 10.53 3.30
CA ILE A 79 3.09 10.06 4.57
C ILE A 79 4.30 10.94 4.93
N PRO A 80 4.43 11.38 6.21
CA PRO A 80 5.49 12.28 6.63
C PRO A 80 6.89 11.81 6.23
N GLY A 81 7.63 12.68 5.54
CA GLY A 81 9.02 12.44 5.14
C GLY A 81 9.22 11.59 3.88
N VAL A 82 8.16 11.00 3.29
CA VAL A 82 8.31 10.10 2.13
C VAL A 82 8.90 10.81 0.92
N MET A 83 8.46 12.04 0.63
CA MET A 83 8.93 12.82 -0.51
C MET A 83 10.43 13.10 -0.42
N ASP A 84 10.88 13.58 0.74
CA ASP A 84 12.31 13.82 1.02
C ASP A 84 13.13 12.53 0.91
N PHE A 85 12.60 11.42 1.39
CA PHE A 85 13.28 10.13 1.33
C PHE A 85 13.43 9.64 -0.11
N ILE A 86 12.37 9.71 -0.93
CA ILE A 86 12.41 9.35 -2.36
C ILE A 86 13.43 10.24 -3.10
N HIS A 87 13.44 11.53 -2.83
CA HIS A 87 14.43 12.46 -3.41
C HIS A 87 15.87 12.02 -3.10
N LYS A 88 16.17 11.75 -1.82
CA LYS A 88 17.49 11.30 -1.38
C LYS A 88 17.90 9.95 -1.96
N LEU A 89 16.95 9.01 -2.15
CA LEU A 89 17.21 7.76 -2.84
C LEU A 89 17.71 7.99 -4.27
N ARG A 90 16.98 8.83 -5.03
CA ARG A 90 17.32 9.14 -6.41
C ARG A 90 18.65 9.90 -6.55
N GLU A 91 18.93 10.85 -5.67
CA GLU A 91 20.24 11.54 -5.62
C GLU A 91 21.40 10.58 -5.42
N LYS A 92 21.16 9.46 -4.71
CA LYS A 92 22.16 8.40 -4.47
C LYS A 92 22.13 7.28 -5.51
N GLY A 93 21.40 7.47 -6.61
CA GLY A 93 21.32 6.50 -7.71
C GLY A 93 20.54 5.23 -7.40
N VAL A 94 19.72 5.24 -6.34
CA VAL A 94 18.80 4.13 -6.03
C VAL A 94 17.57 4.25 -6.93
N LYS A 95 17.20 3.15 -7.59
CA LYS A 95 15.99 3.08 -8.41
C LYS A 95 14.76 3.04 -7.50
N VAL A 96 13.67 3.68 -7.92
CA VAL A 96 12.44 3.78 -7.14
C VAL A 96 11.24 3.33 -7.97
N ALA A 97 10.40 2.46 -7.42
CA ALA A 97 9.10 2.14 -7.99
C ALA A 97 7.97 2.27 -6.96
N ILE A 98 6.78 2.66 -7.42
CA ILE A 98 5.53 2.44 -6.70
C ILE A 98 4.94 1.12 -7.18
N VAL A 99 4.51 0.26 -6.24
CA VAL A 99 3.95 -1.07 -6.51
C VAL A 99 2.66 -1.22 -5.71
N THR A 100 1.53 -0.91 -6.33
CA THR A 100 0.25 -0.74 -5.65
C THR A 100 -0.80 -1.78 -6.05
N SER A 101 -1.69 -2.11 -5.11
CA SER A 101 -2.94 -2.84 -5.38
C SER A 101 -4.06 -1.94 -5.93
N SER A 102 -3.82 -0.64 -6.05
CA SER A 102 -4.73 0.31 -6.68
C SER A 102 -4.73 0.15 -8.21
N ASN A 103 -5.90 0.28 -8.83
CA ASN A 103 -6.07 0.24 -10.27
C ASN A 103 -5.70 1.59 -10.93
N ASP A 104 -5.63 1.59 -12.26
CA ASP A 104 -5.26 2.78 -13.03
C ASP A 104 -6.26 3.95 -12.84
N ALA A 105 -7.54 3.67 -12.59
CA ALA A 105 -8.57 4.70 -12.38
C ALA A 105 -8.31 5.48 -11.06
N LYS A 106 -8.02 4.78 -9.96
CA LYS A 106 -7.64 5.41 -8.69
C LYS A 106 -6.31 6.16 -8.83
N MET A 107 -5.31 5.55 -9.49
CA MET A 107 -4.02 6.22 -9.71
C MET A 107 -4.14 7.47 -10.58
N ALA A 108 -5.07 7.50 -11.56
CA ALA A 108 -5.35 8.70 -12.34
C ALA A 108 -5.88 9.86 -11.46
N ASN A 109 -6.64 9.56 -10.39
CA ASN A 109 -7.05 10.55 -9.41
C ASN A 109 -5.85 11.08 -8.60
N ALA A 110 -4.99 10.18 -8.12
CA ALA A 110 -3.75 10.55 -7.41
C ALA A 110 -2.84 11.44 -8.29
N TYR A 111 -2.69 11.13 -9.59
CA TYR A 111 -1.89 11.94 -10.52
C TYR A 111 -2.51 13.32 -10.80
N ARG A 112 -3.80 13.48 -10.64
CA ARG A 112 -4.47 14.79 -10.78
C ARG A 112 -4.14 15.71 -9.63
N GLU A 113 -4.08 15.15 -8.41
CA GLU A 113 -3.72 15.88 -7.20
C GLU A 113 -2.19 16.07 -7.10
N HIS A 114 -1.43 15.04 -7.47
CA HIS A 114 0.02 14.99 -7.41
C HIS A 114 0.64 14.66 -8.77
N PRO A 115 0.68 15.62 -9.71
CA PRO A 115 1.23 15.39 -11.05
C PRO A 115 2.71 15.02 -11.05
N GLU A 116 3.45 15.39 -9.99
CA GLU A 116 4.86 15.06 -9.80
C GLU A 116 5.13 13.56 -9.57
N LEU A 117 4.15 12.78 -9.06
CA LEU A 117 4.32 11.35 -8.74
C LEU A 117 4.97 10.55 -9.88
N LYS A 118 4.55 10.80 -11.13
CA LYS A 118 5.08 10.09 -12.30
C LYS A 118 6.56 10.39 -12.58
N SER A 119 7.02 11.59 -12.21
CA SER A 119 8.40 12.02 -12.43
C SER A 119 9.31 11.69 -11.26
N MET A 120 8.74 11.42 -10.10
CA MET A 120 9.47 11.12 -8.87
C MET A 120 10.02 9.71 -8.81
N VAL A 121 9.42 8.78 -9.56
CA VAL A 121 9.78 7.36 -9.52
C VAL A 121 10.17 6.87 -10.93
N ASP A 122 10.94 5.79 -10.99
CA ASP A 122 11.38 5.19 -12.25
C ASP A 122 10.31 4.28 -12.87
N ALA A 123 9.40 3.71 -12.03
CA ALA A 123 8.30 2.86 -12.48
C ALA A 123 7.09 2.93 -11.54
N ILE A 124 5.91 2.63 -12.10
CA ILE A 124 4.67 2.42 -11.34
C ILE A 124 4.03 1.13 -11.82
N ILE A 125 3.79 0.21 -10.89
CA ILE A 125 3.13 -1.08 -11.11
C ILE A 125 1.78 -1.01 -10.42
N THR A 126 0.71 -0.93 -11.20
CA THR A 126 -0.68 -0.92 -10.72
C THR A 126 -1.27 -2.33 -10.72
N ALA A 127 -2.43 -2.51 -10.09
CA ALA A 127 -3.16 -3.78 -10.09
C ALA A 127 -3.46 -4.27 -11.52
N ASP A 128 -3.67 -3.36 -12.47
CA ASP A 128 -4.01 -3.71 -13.86
C ASP A 128 -2.81 -4.30 -14.64
N ARG A 129 -1.60 -4.25 -14.08
CA ARG A 129 -0.38 -4.79 -14.68
C ARG A 129 -0.03 -6.22 -14.24
N VAL A 130 -0.78 -6.78 -13.29
CA VAL A 130 -0.51 -8.11 -12.72
C VAL A 130 -1.74 -9.00 -12.81
N THR A 131 -1.52 -10.30 -12.84
CA THR A 131 -2.60 -11.31 -12.86
C THR A 131 -3.02 -11.70 -11.43
N HIS A 132 -2.05 -11.73 -10.52
CA HIS A 132 -2.25 -12.14 -9.14
C HIS A 132 -1.95 -10.99 -8.20
N SER A 133 -2.94 -10.57 -7.42
CA SER A 133 -2.79 -9.54 -6.40
C SER A 133 -2.02 -10.06 -5.18
N LYS A 134 -1.50 -9.14 -4.35
CA LYS A 134 -0.91 -9.44 -3.03
C LYS A 134 -1.87 -10.35 -2.23
N PRO A 135 -1.39 -11.42 -1.57
CA PRO A 135 -0.01 -11.72 -1.19
C PRO A 135 0.81 -12.50 -2.23
N HIS A 136 0.39 -12.59 -3.49
CA HIS A 136 1.23 -13.15 -4.54
C HIS A 136 2.39 -12.17 -4.84
N PRO A 137 3.63 -12.66 -5.05
CA PRO A 137 4.81 -11.79 -5.20
C PRO A 137 4.92 -11.10 -6.56
N GLU A 138 4.04 -11.41 -7.52
CA GLU A 138 4.11 -10.99 -8.93
C GLU A 138 4.37 -9.49 -9.08
N CYS A 139 3.67 -8.65 -8.33
CA CYS A 139 3.79 -7.20 -8.46
C CYS A 139 5.19 -6.69 -8.08
N PHE A 140 5.80 -7.21 -7.02
CA PHE A 140 7.14 -6.81 -6.61
C PHE A 140 8.22 -7.38 -7.53
N LEU A 141 8.05 -8.63 -7.99
CA LEU A 141 8.94 -9.22 -9.00
C LEU A 141 8.89 -8.43 -10.32
N LEU A 142 7.70 -8.03 -10.78
CA LEU A 142 7.54 -7.16 -11.96
C LEU A 142 8.18 -5.78 -11.73
N GLY A 143 8.09 -5.24 -10.51
CA GLY A 143 8.74 -3.98 -10.13
C GLY A 143 10.25 -4.06 -10.26
N ALA A 144 10.87 -5.11 -9.69
CA ALA A 144 12.31 -5.36 -9.79
C ALA A 144 12.78 -5.55 -11.24
N ASP A 145 12.07 -6.37 -12.01
CA ASP A 145 12.35 -6.61 -13.44
C ASP A 145 12.26 -5.32 -14.26
N THR A 146 11.20 -4.52 -14.06
CA THR A 146 11.01 -3.23 -14.75
C THR A 146 12.15 -2.25 -14.45
N LEU A 147 12.70 -2.29 -13.23
CA LEU A 147 13.84 -1.46 -12.82
C LEU A 147 15.20 -2.03 -13.25
N GLY A 148 15.24 -3.29 -13.70
CA GLY A 148 16.48 -4.00 -14.03
C GLY A 148 17.38 -4.22 -12.81
N VAL A 149 16.78 -4.55 -11.65
CA VAL A 149 17.50 -4.76 -10.38
C VAL A 149 17.20 -6.16 -9.86
N GLU A 150 18.25 -6.88 -9.47
CA GLU A 150 18.12 -8.21 -8.87
C GLU A 150 17.34 -8.14 -7.54
N VAL A 151 16.57 -9.17 -7.26
CA VAL A 151 15.61 -9.23 -6.14
C VAL A 151 16.30 -9.01 -4.78
N GLU A 152 17.47 -9.60 -4.58
CA GLU A 152 18.27 -9.45 -3.36
C GLU A 152 18.76 -8.02 -3.12
N ASN A 153 18.76 -7.18 -4.14
CA ASN A 153 19.13 -5.76 -4.09
C ASN A 153 17.91 -4.82 -3.99
N CYS A 154 16.72 -5.39 -3.69
CA CYS A 154 15.47 -4.65 -3.54
C CYS A 154 15.03 -4.60 -2.08
N VAL A 155 14.54 -3.42 -1.68
CA VAL A 155 13.87 -3.20 -0.38
C VAL A 155 12.43 -2.79 -0.67
N VAL A 156 11.50 -3.47 -0.02
CA VAL A 156 10.06 -3.18 -0.08
C VAL A 156 9.65 -2.35 1.14
N PHE A 157 8.82 -1.33 0.94
CA PHE A 157 8.14 -0.57 1.98
C PHE A 157 6.64 -0.89 1.91
N GLU A 158 6.07 -1.42 3.01
CA GLU A 158 4.72 -1.94 3.06
C GLU A 158 4.10 -1.80 4.45
N ASP A 159 2.78 -1.64 4.54
CA ASP A 159 2.03 -1.45 5.77
C ASP A 159 0.99 -2.55 6.03
N SER A 160 0.65 -3.34 4.99
CA SER A 160 -0.38 -4.38 5.04
C SER A 160 0.22 -5.78 5.20
N PHE A 161 -0.52 -6.68 5.87
CA PHE A 161 -0.09 -8.09 5.99
C PHE A 161 0.11 -8.78 4.63
N HIS A 162 -0.78 -8.52 3.67
CA HIS A 162 -0.70 -9.16 2.36
C HIS A 162 0.46 -8.62 1.53
N GLY A 163 0.75 -7.34 1.63
CA GLY A 163 1.87 -6.76 0.92
C GLY A 163 3.22 -7.14 1.54
N ILE A 164 3.31 -7.18 2.86
CA ILE A 164 4.50 -7.70 3.57
C ILE A 164 4.77 -9.17 3.16
N GLU A 165 3.72 -9.99 3.12
CA GLU A 165 3.84 -11.39 2.68
C GLU A 165 4.26 -11.46 1.21
N ALA A 166 3.74 -10.61 0.33
CA ALA A 166 4.14 -10.56 -1.08
C ALA A 166 5.62 -10.19 -1.24
N GLY A 167 6.11 -9.18 -0.50
CA GLY A 167 7.53 -8.80 -0.50
C GLY A 167 8.44 -9.91 0.00
N ASN A 168 8.06 -10.58 1.09
CA ASN A 168 8.81 -11.72 1.63
C ASN A 168 8.82 -12.91 0.65
N ARG A 169 7.69 -13.22 0.01
CA ARG A 169 7.60 -14.27 -1.02
C ARG A 169 8.40 -13.93 -2.29
N ALA A 170 8.56 -12.65 -2.59
CA ALA A 170 9.45 -12.21 -3.66
C ALA A 170 10.93 -12.37 -3.32
N GLY A 171 11.28 -12.73 -2.09
CA GLY A 171 12.67 -12.83 -1.62
C GLY A 171 13.32 -11.49 -1.31
N MET A 172 12.52 -10.43 -1.16
CA MET A 172 13.01 -9.07 -0.88
C MET A 172 13.02 -8.78 0.63
N LYS A 173 13.84 -7.83 1.05
CA LYS A 173 13.82 -7.29 2.42
C LYS A 173 12.63 -6.34 2.56
N VAL A 174 11.80 -6.55 3.58
CA VAL A 174 10.59 -5.74 3.82
C VAL A 174 10.77 -4.86 5.04
N ILE A 175 10.61 -3.55 4.87
CA ILE A 175 10.46 -2.57 5.94
C ILE A 175 8.95 -2.31 6.10
N GLY A 176 8.42 -2.60 7.29
CA GLY A 176 7.01 -2.38 7.61
C GLY A 176 6.75 -0.94 8.05
N LEU A 177 5.71 -0.30 7.50
CA LEU A 177 5.19 0.97 8.00
C LEU A 177 4.04 0.71 8.98
N ALA A 178 4.11 1.31 10.17
CA ALA A 178 3.09 1.16 11.21
C ALA A 178 1.94 2.20 11.02
N THR A 179 1.43 2.31 9.83
CA THR A 179 0.35 3.24 9.44
C THR A 179 -1.02 2.56 9.46
N THR A 180 -1.16 1.41 8.81
CA THR A 180 -2.41 0.61 8.80
C THR A 180 -2.47 -0.38 9.96
N ASN A 181 -1.37 -1.08 10.23
CA ASN A 181 -1.25 -2.05 11.32
C ASN A 181 -0.29 -1.53 12.38
N SER A 182 -0.47 -1.95 13.65
CA SER A 182 0.48 -1.55 14.69
C SER A 182 1.87 -2.15 14.45
N ALA A 183 2.90 -1.46 14.93
CA ALA A 183 4.29 -1.93 14.80
C ALA A 183 4.47 -3.35 15.36
N GLU A 184 3.82 -3.65 16.50
CA GLU A 184 3.89 -4.96 17.15
C GLU A 184 3.27 -6.06 16.27
N ALA A 185 2.19 -5.75 15.54
CA ALA A 185 1.47 -6.72 14.71
C ALA A 185 2.27 -7.15 13.47
N ILE A 186 3.20 -6.31 13.00
CA ILE A 186 4.00 -6.56 11.80
C ILE A 186 5.49 -6.81 12.08
N ALA A 187 5.96 -6.61 13.31
CA ALA A 187 7.38 -6.65 13.65
C ALA A 187 8.07 -7.98 13.32
N ASP A 188 7.39 -9.11 13.53
CA ASP A 188 7.90 -10.45 13.28
C ASP A 188 7.93 -10.84 11.79
N LYS A 189 7.35 -10.01 10.93
CA LYS A 189 7.20 -10.25 9.48
C LYS A 189 8.11 -9.35 8.63
N CYS A 190 8.75 -8.37 9.26
CA CYS A 190 9.57 -7.37 8.61
C CYS A 190 11.00 -7.39 9.16
N VAL A 191 11.98 -6.97 8.38
CA VAL A 191 13.36 -6.79 8.88
C VAL A 191 13.47 -5.57 9.79
N MET A 192 12.55 -4.62 9.66
CA MET A 192 12.43 -3.40 10.46
C MET A 192 11.01 -2.85 10.35
N THR A 193 10.55 -2.15 11.39
CA THR A 193 9.33 -1.34 11.36
C THR A 193 9.65 0.13 11.60
N ILE A 194 8.96 1.01 10.89
CA ILE A 194 9.06 2.46 11.05
C ILE A 194 7.65 3.07 11.12
N PRO A 195 7.43 4.18 11.85
CA PRO A 195 6.13 4.84 11.88
C PRO A 195 5.87 5.69 10.63
N ASP A 196 6.92 6.28 10.06
CA ASP A 196 6.95 7.13 8.88
C ASP A 196 8.39 7.26 8.36
N PHE A 197 8.64 8.18 7.41
CA PHE A 197 9.98 8.40 6.84
C PHE A 197 10.75 9.55 7.50
N VAL A 198 10.22 10.19 8.53
CA VAL A 198 10.92 11.29 9.23
C VAL A 198 12.17 10.75 9.91
N GLY A 199 13.35 11.26 9.51
CA GLY A 199 14.63 10.80 10.06
C GLY A 199 15.11 9.44 9.56
N PHE A 200 14.33 8.74 8.70
CA PHE A 200 14.80 7.53 8.06
C PHE A 200 15.78 7.87 6.93
N THR A 201 16.93 7.17 6.85
CA THR A 201 18.00 7.52 5.93
C THR A 201 18.30 6.42 4.90
N VAL A 202 18.86 6.83 3.76
CA VAL A 202 19.28 5.89 2.71
C VAL A 202 20.35 4.94 3.21
N GLU A 203 21.24 5.40 4.10
CA GLU A 203 22.28 4.58 4.71
C GLU A 203 21.68 3.47 5.58
N LYS A 204 20.65 3.81 6.37
CA LYS A 204 19.93 2.84 7.19
C LYS A 204 19.20 1.80 6.34
N MET A 205 18.61 2.21 5.22
CA MET A 205 18.03 1.27 4.25
C MET A 205 19.10 0.36 3.64
N LYS A 206 20.27 0.92 3.26
CA LYS A 206 21.36 0.15 2.65
C LYS A 206 21.92 -0.91 3.58
N SER A 207 22.06 -0.60 4.87
CA SER A 207 22.57 -1.56 5.87
C SER A 207 21.67 -2.80 6.08
N ILE A 208 20.45 -2.80 5.56
CA ILE A 208 19.54 -3.96 5.62
C ILE A 208 19.91 -5.01 4.55
N LEU A 209 20.57 -4.59 3.47
CA LEU A 209 21.00 -5.48 2.38
C LEU A 209 22.42 -6.06 2.60
N GLU A 210 23.17 -5.51 3.53
CA GLU A 210 24.50 -5.99 3.95
C GLU A 210 24.37 -7.17 4.92
#